data_b0d1a4f8936cb957a7b953b3b4e64634
#
_entry.id   b0d1a4f8936cb957a7b953b3b4e64634
#
_cell.length_a   1.000
_cell.length_b   1.000
_cell.length_c   1.000
_cell.angle_alpha   90.00
_cell.angle_beta   90.00
_cell.angle_gamma   90.00
#
_symmetry.space_group_name_H-M   'P 1'
#
loop_
_entity.id
_entity.type
_entity.pdbx_description
1 polymer ?
#
loop_
_entity_poly.entity_id
_entity_poly.type
_entity_poly.pdbx_seq_one_letter_code
_entity_poly.pdbx_strand_id
1 'polypeptide(L)'
;MVVEIAPRTFADGPRTFADGPRTFADGPRGVRRAPDLADNAVLVARDLLSPTVARLVVRPDAGVAPFVAGQYLALGVRVDDRIVQRPYSTASDPAHADAHEFLVRHVPDGALTPRLWALPVGSRVRLGPPKGAFTLVGDDQRTHLFVATGTGLAPFLGMLRTLARRPHPPRTVLVHGAARTEDLVCGDEIASLAAGGLPMTYVPTISRPDDPANRAWKGRTGRAEAVLGSVLRSAELPPDSLSAYLCGNPGMVAAAEIALLAHGVAPADIHAERYWTAADTTA
;
A
#
# COMPACT_ATOMS: atom_id res chain seq x y z
N MET A 1 42.57 13.45 -12.55
CA MET A 1 42.00 14.21 -13.68
C MET A 1 40.52 14.40 -13.33
N VAL A 2 40.23 15.59 -12.77
CA VAL A 2 38.90 15.97 -12.27
C VAL A 2 38.12 16.55 -13.45
N VAL A 3 36.98 16.04 -13.80
CA VAL A 3 36.07 16.64 -14.80
C VAL A 3 34.99 17.38 -14.06
N GLU A 4 35.07 18.69 -14.10
CA GLU A 4 34.11 19.65 -13.57
C GLU A 4 32.93 19.78 -14.56
N ILE A 5 31.70 19.52 -14.10
CA ILE A 5 30.48 19.73 -14.91
C ILE A 5 29.84 21.03 -14.44
N ALA A 6 29.85 22.05 -15.30
CA ALA A 6 29.25 23.36 -15.08
C ALA A 6 27.71 23.31 -15.10
N PRO A 7 27.00 24.15 -14.31
CA PRO A 7 25.56 24.22 -14.29
C PRO A 7 24.98 24.91 -15.52
N ARG A 8 23.93 24.35 -16.11
CA ARG A 8 23.15 24.99 -17.17
C ARG A 8 22.22 26.05 -16.57
N THR A 9 22.48 27.30 -16.91
CA THR A 9 21.60 28.43 -16.65
C THR A 9 20.45 28.46 -17.66
N PHE A 10 19.21 28.43 -17.16
CA PHE A 10 18.03 28.80 -17.97
C PHE A 10 17.85 30.31 -17.91
N ALA A 11 17.87 30.96 -19.09
CA ALA A 11 17.58 32.38 -19.24
C ALA A 11 16.07 32.54 -19.44
N ASP A 12 15.38 33.11 -18.44
CA ASP A 12 14.01 33.62 -18.56
C ASP A 12 14.08 35.11 -18.96
N GLY A 13 13.58 35.41 -20.16
CA GLY A 13 13.33 36.79 -20.61
C GLY A 13 11.92 37.26 -20.15
N PRO A 14 11.74 38.54 -19.81
CA PRO A 14 10.48 39.04 -19.31
C PRO A 14 9.44 39.19 -20.42
N ARG A 15 8.29 38.53 -20.29
CA ARG A 15 7.10 38.78 -21.12
C ARG A 15 6.26 39.89 -20.49
N THR A 16 6.24 41.05 -21.14
CA THR A 16 5.35 42.15 -20.83
C THR A 16 3.92 41.81 -21.24
N PHE A 17 3.00 41.75 -20.27
CA PHE A 17 1.57 41.73 -20.51
C PHE A 17 1.04 43.18 -20.48
N ALA A 18 0.42 43.61 -21.58
CA ALA A 18 -0.32 44.86 -21.64
C ALA A 18 -1.66 44.71 -20.94
N ASP A 19 -1.88 45.48 -19.88
CA ASP A 19 -3.16 45.59 -19.17
C ASP A 19 -4.15 46.44 -19.96
N GLY A 20 -5.32 45.83 -20.31
CA GLY A 20 -6.54 46.54 -20.65
C GLY A 20 -7.64 46.16 -19.67
N PRO A 21 -8.49 47.08 -19.19
CA PRO A 21 -9.52 46.76 -18.20
C PRO A 21 -10.63 45.93 -18.82
N ARG A 22 -10.74 44.66 -18.43
CA ARG A 22 -11.90 43.80 -18.73
C ARG A 22 -12.92 43.95 -17.62
N THR A 23 -14.02 44.62 -17.90
CA THR A 23 -15.25 44.62 -17.10
C THR A 23 -15.85 43.23 -17.11
N PHE A 24 -15.77 42.53 -15.99
CA PHE A 24 -16.51 41.27 -15.78
C PHE A 24 -17.95 41.65 -15.38
N ALA A 25 -18.92 41.34 -16.25
CA ALA A 25 -20.31 41.33 -15.88
C ALA A 25 -20.55 40.18 -14.88
N ASP A 26 -20.95 40.52 -13.65
CA ASP A 26 -21.39 39.57 -12.63
C ASP A 26 -22.71 38.93 -13.06
N GLY A 27 -22.61 37.77 -13.73
CA GLY A 27 -23.72 36.82 -13.80
C GLY A 27 -23.76 36.01 -12.49
N PRO A 28 -24.95 35.51 -12.05
CA PRO A 28 -25.04 34.76 -10.80
C PRO A 28 -24.10 33.54 -10.86
N ARG A 29 -23.08 33.51 -10.00
CA ARG A 29 -22.19 32.35 -9.83
C ARG A 29 -23.06 31.22 -9.34
N GLY A 30 -23.40 30.28 -10.24
CA GLY A 30 -24.01 29.03 -9.86
C GLY A 30 -23.13 28.39 -8.79
N VAL A 31 -23.68 28.24 -7.58
CA VAL A 31 -23.05 27.50 -6.49
C VAL A 31 -22.77 26.13 -7.05
N ARG A 32 -21.49 25.84 -7.34
CA ARG A 32 -21.05 24.48 -7.64
C ARG A 32 -21.43 23.68 -6.42
N ARG A 33 -22.52 22.91 -6.52
CA ARG A 33 -22.90 21.95 -5.50
C ARG A 33 -21.66 21.11 -5.21
N ALA A 34 -21.20 21.08 -3.96
CA ALA A 34 -20.16 20.15 -3.54
C ALA A 34 -20.54 18.75 -4.05
N PRO A 35 -19.60 17.96 -4.58
CA PRO A 35 -19.92 16.63 -5.09
C PRO A 35 -20.70 15.89 -4.01
N ASP A 36 -21.80 15.26 -4.41
CA ASP A 36 -22.66 14.52 -3.51
C ASP A 36 -21.82 13.45 -2.81
N LEU A 37 -21.42 13.73 -1.58
CA LEU A 37 -20.59 12.85 -0.74
C LEU A 37 -21.45 11.78 -0.05
N ALA A 38 -22.54 11.35 -0.70
CA ALA A 38 -23.38 10.27 -0.20
C ALA A 38 -22.55 8.98 -0.01
N ASP A 39 -22.93 8.23 1.00
CA ASP A 39 -22.39 6.88 1.18
C ASP A 39 -22.85 6.04 -0.01
N ASN A 40 -21.91 5.29 -0.61
CA ASN A 40 -22.11 4.59 -1.87
C ASN A 40 -21.63 3.14 -1.83
N ALA A 41 -21.41 2.63 -0.63
CA ALA A 41 -20.97 1.25 -0.44
C ALA A 41 -21.45 0.71 0.92
N VAL A 42 -21.40 -0.59 1.07
CA VAL A 42 -21.77 -1.32 2.31
C VAL A 42 -20.61 -2.12 2.82
N LEU A 43 -20.34 -2.07 4.13
CA LEU A 43 -19.46 -2.99 4.82
C LEU A 43 -20.16 -4.36 4.91
N VAL A 44 -19.73 -5.32 4.10
CA VAL A 44 -20.40 -6.63 4.00
C VAL A 44 -19.77 -7.71 4.87
N ALA A 45 -18.50 -7.54 5.27
CA ALA A 45 -17.84 -8.41 6.23
C ALA A 45 -16.74 -7.67 7.01
N ARG A 46 -16.45 -8.14 8.20
CA ARG A 46 -15.36 -7.72 9.05
C ARG A 46 -14.79 -8.90 9.80
N ASP A 47 -13.55 -9.27 9.47
CA ASP A 47 -12.83 -10.36 10.12
C ASP A 47 -11.69 -9.79 10.94
N LEU A 48 -11.66 -10.03 12.25
CA LEU A 48 -10.53 -9.68 13.10
C LEU A 48 -9.41 -10.68 12.88
N LEU A 49 -8.34 -10.23 12.22
CA LEU A 49 -7.16 -11.04 11.93
C LEU A 49 -6.16 -11.05 13.09
N SER A 50 -6.17 -9.97 13.90
CA SER A 50 -5.43 -9.84 15.16
C SER A 50 -6.16 -8.84 16.07
N PRO A 51 -5.76 -8.66 17.33
CA PRO A 51 -6.31 -7.60 18.18
C PRO A 51 -6.21 -6.18 17.59
N THR A 52 -5.29 -5.97 16.64
CA THR A 52 -5.01 -4.66 16.06
C THR A 52 -5.26 -4.56 14.56
N VAL A 53 -5.53 -5.66 13.85
CA VAL A 53 -5.75 -5.68 12.39
C VAL A 53 -7.06 -6.38 12.05
N ALA A 54 -7.88 -5.74 11.23
CA ALA A 54 -9.08 -6.34 10.66
C ALA A 54 -9.01 -6.35 9.13
N ARG A 55 -9.64 -7.36 8.52
CA ARG A 55 -10.02 -7.37 7.12
C ARG A 55 -11.43 -6.81 7.03
N LEU A 56 -11.60 -5.72 6.29
CA LEU A 56 -12.90 -5.15 5.96
C LEU A 56 -13.23 -5.48 4.51
N VAL A 57 -14.44 -5.98 4.26
CA VAL A 57 -14.95 -6.23 2.91
C VAL A 57 -16.06 -5.23 2.62
N VAL A 58 -15.86 -4.40 1.60
CA VAL A 58 -16.75 -3.29 1.25
C VAL A 58 -17.26 -3.46 -0.17
N ARG A 59 -18.58 -3.56 -0.33
CA ARG A 59 -19.24 -3.70 -1.62
C ARG A 59 -19.78 -2.37 -2.10
N PRO A 60 -19.31 -1.84 -3.25
CA PRO A 60 -19.89 -0.65 -3.88
C PRO A 60 -21.31 -0.92 -4.42
N ASP A 61 -22.20 0.06 -4.32
CA ASP A 61 -23.58 -0.07 -4.82
C ASP A 61 -23.63 -0.25 -6.35
N ALA A 62 -22.72 0.43 -7.07
CA ALA A 62 -22.63 0.38 -8.51
C ALA A 62 -21.79 -0.81 -9.04
N GLY A 63 -21.42 -1.74 -8.16
CA GLY A 63 -20.44 -2.79 -8.46
C GLY A 63 -18.99 -2.30 -8.43
N VAL A 64 -18.06 -3.24 -8.52
CA VAL A 64 -16.62 -2.94 -8.46
C VAL A 64 -16.17 -2.33 -9.79
N ALA A 65 -15.69 -1.10 -9.76
CA ALA A 65 -15.04 -0.47 -10.91
C ALA A 65 -13.74 -1.21 -11.25
N PRO A 66 -13.34 -1.28 -12.54
CA PRO A 66 -12.05 -1.86 -12.94
C PRO A 66 -10.89 -1.24 -12.16
N PHE A 67 -10.00 -2.08 -11.66
CA PHE A 67 -8.80 -1.65 -10.95
C PHE A 67 -7.63 -2.60 -11.22
N VAL A 68 -6.43 -2.18 -10.82
CA VAL A 68 -5.21 -2.98 -10.91
C VAL A 68 -4.72 -3.28 -9.49
N ALA A 69 -4.19 -4.50 -9.27
CA ALA A 69 -3.61 -4.87 -7.99
C ALA A 69 -2.51 -3.89 -7.56
N GLY A 70 -2.59 -3.45 -6.31
CA GLY A 70 -1.71 -2.43 -5.74
C GLY A 70 -2.33 -1.03 -5.67
N GLN A 71 -3.41 -0.75 -6.41
CA GLN A 71 -4.13 0.51 -6.28
C GLN A 71 -4.82 0.64 -4.92
N TYR A 72 -5.12 1.89 -4.53
CA TYR A 72 -5.85 2.23 -3.31
C TYR A 72 -7.19 2.89 -3.63
N LEU A 73 -8.10 2.85 -2.66
CA LEU A 73 -9.36 3.59 -2.66
C LEU A 73 -9.46 4.43 -1.39
N ALA A 74 -10.10 5.59 -1.47
CA ALA A 74 -10.45 6.35 -0.28
C ALA A 74 -11.65 5.69 0.40
N LEU A 75 -11.45 5.08 1.58
CA LEU A 75 -12.50 4.54 2.43
C LEU A 75 -12.81 5.54 3.53
N GLY A 76 -14.08 5.83 3.76
CA GLY A 76 -14.52 6.81 4.73
C GLY A 76 -15.85 6.51 5.38
N VAL A 77 -16.11 7.22 6.46
CA VAL A 77 -17.37 7.20 7.20
C VAL A 77 -17.89 8.61 7.37
N ARG A 78 -19.21 8.73 7.43
CA ARG A 78 -19.87 9.99 7.78
C ARG A 78 -19.75 10.23 9.27
N VAL A 79 -19.32 11.44 9.61
CA VAL A 79 -19.29 11.95 10.99
C VAL A 79 -19.96 13.31 10.94
N ASP A 80 -21.14 13.41 11.54
CA ASP A 80 -22.03 14.57 11.39
C ASP A 80 -22.25 14.87 9.88
N ASP A 81 -21.98 16.08 9.44
CA ASP A 81 -22.14 16.49 8.04
C ASP A 81 -20.85 16.35 7.19
N ARG A 82 -19.84 15.65 7.69
CA ARG A 82 -18.54 15.51 7.02
C ARG A 82 -18.20 14.05 6.77
N ILE A 83 -17.43 13.81 5.70
CA ILE A 83 -16.79 12.51 5.45
C ILE A 83 -15.36 12.54 5.99
N VAL A 84 -15.08 11.65 6.92
CA VAL A 84 -13.71 11.35 7.36
C VAL A 84 -13.25 10.15 6.56
N GLN A 85 -12.27 10.33 5.68
CA GLN A 85 -11.77 9.27 4.78
C GLN A 85 -10.24 9.24 4.73
N ARG A 86 -9.68 8.06 4.41
CA ARG A 86 -8.24 7.85 4.19
C ARG A 86 -8.04 6.89 3.02
N PRO A 87 -6.89 6.96 2.32
CA PRO A 87 -6.52 5.98 1.32
C PRO A 87 -6.20 4.64 1.98
N TYR A 88 -6.68 3.55 1.38
CA TYR A 88 -6.36 2.17 1.73
C TYR A 88 -6.10 1.38 0.46
N SER A 89 -4.93 0.77 0.37
CA SER A 89 -4.63 -0.15 -0.74
C SER A 89 -5.54 -1.35 -0.65
N THR A 90 -6.15 -1.72 -1.79
CA THR A 90 -7.02 -2.88 -1.83
C THR A 90 -6.20 -4.17 -1.86
N ALA A 91 -6.62 -5.14 -1.06
CA ALA A 91 -6.06 -6.49 -1.06
C ALA A 91 -6.78 -7.41 -2.06
N SER A 92 -7.87 -6.94 -2.69
CA SER A 92 -8.70 -7.72 -3.60
C SER A 92 -7.96 -8.21 -4.82
N ASP A 93 -8.43 -9.33 -5.35
CA ASP A 93 -8.07 -9.82 -6.67
C ASP A 93 -8.87 -9.08 -7.74
N PRO A 94 -8.23 -8.33 -8.66
CA PRO A 94 -8.95 -7.59 -9.71
C PRO A 94 -9.83 -8.47 -10.61
N ALA A 95 -9.47 -9.74 -10.79
CA ALA A 95 -10.19 -10.63 -11.70
C ALA A 95 -11.48 -11.22 -11.09
N HIS A 96 -11.59 -11.27 -9.77
CA HIS A 96 -12.68 -11.97 -9.08
C HIS A 96 -13.34 -11.13 -7.98
N ALA A 97 -13.11 -9.81 -7.96
CA ALA A 97 -13.65 -8.95 -6.94
C ALA A 97 -15.11 -8.56 -7.22
N ASP A 98 -16.02 -8.95 -6.34
CA ASP A 98 -17.38 -8.40 -6.22
C ASP A 98 -17.48 -7.34 -5.09
N ALA A 99 -16.43 -7.22 -4.31
CA ALA A 99 -16.22 -6.26 -3.23
C ALA A 99 -14.73 -5.93 -3.08
N HIS A 100 -14.41 -4.82 -2.42
CA HIS A 100 -13.04 -4.48 -2.06
C HIS A 100 -12.69 -4.99 -0.67
N GLU A 101 -11.53 -5.65 -0.55
CA GLU A 101 -10.93 -6.05 0.72
C GLU A 101 -9.87 -5.04 1.15
N PHE A 102 -9.89 -4.67 2.42
CA PHE A 102 -8.91 -3.75 3.02
C PHE A 102 -8.35 -4.35 4.30
N LEU A 103 -7.03 -4.28 4.50
CA LEU A 103 -6.42 -4.53 5.79
C LEU A 103 -6.33 -3.21 6.56
N VAL A 104 -7.05 -3.13 7.66
CA VAL A 104 -7.16 -1.90 8.46
C VAL A 104 -6.57 -2.13 9.84
N ARG A 105 -5.54 -1.33 10.18
CA ARG A 105 -4.98 -1.32 11.53
C ARG A 105 -5.78 -0.41 12.43
N HIS A 106 -6.12 -0.87 13.62
CA HIS A 106 -6.72 -0.04 14.66
C HIS A 106 -5.68 0.94 15.22
N VAL A 107 -5.96 2.23 15.10
CA VAL A 107 -5.20 3.32 15.71
C VAL A 107 -6.14 3.99 16.71
N PRO A 108 -5.99 3.77 18.03
CA PRO A 108 -6.98 4.20 19.02
C PRO A 108 -7.30 5.69 18.96
N ASP A 109 -6.29 6.54 18.76
CA ASP A 109 -6.44 8.01 18.70
C ASP A 109 -6.63 8.52 17.25
N GLY A 110 -6.82 7.62 16.30
CA GLY A 110 -7.00 7.96 14.89
C GLY A 110 -8.39 8.51 14.59
N ALA A 111 -8.47 9.48 13.68
CA ALA A 111 -9.76 10.08 13.30
C ALA A 111 -10.73 9.10 12.63
N LEU A 112 -10.25 8.08 11.91
CA LEU A 112 -11.08 7.17 11.10
C LEU A 112 -11.14 5.75 11.67
N THR A 113 -10.01 5.15 12.02
CA THR A 113 -9.94 3.71 12.32
C THR A 113 -10.77 3.30 13.53
N PRO A 114 -10.90 4.05 14.64
CA PRO A 114 -11.81 3.69 15.72
C PRO A 114 -13.28 3.62 15.25
N ARG A 115 -13.66 4.51 14.34
CA ARG A 115 -15.01 4.54 13.75
C ARG A 115 -15.26 3.35 12.84
N LEU A 116 -14.33 3.04 11.94
CA LEU A 116 -14.41 1.85 11.09
C LEU A 116 -14.48 0.57 11.93
N TRP A 117 -13.76 0.54 13.05
CA TRP A 117 -13.74 -0.59 13.97
C TRP A 117 -15.06 -0.81 14.69
N ALA A 118 -15.77 0.27 14.99
CA ALA A 118 -17.06 0.24 15.69
C ALA A 118 -18.24 -0.05 14.75
N LEU A 119 -18.08 0.05 13.42
CA LEU A 119 -19.18 -0.15 12.48
C LEU A 119 -19.70 -1.59 12.55
N PRO A 120 -21.00 -1.83 12.69
CA PRO A 120 -21.57 -3.14 12.45
C PRO A 120 -21.54 -3.48 10.94
N VAL A 121 -21.47 -4.78 10.63
CA VAL A 121 -21.68 -5.26 9.26
C VAL A 121 -23.08 -4.80 8.79
N GLY A 122 -23.17 -4.40 7.53
CA GLY A 122 -24.36 -3.75 6.96
C GLY A 122 -24.31 -2.21 6.98
N SER A 123 -23.35 -1.61 7.68
CA SER A 123 -23.21 -0.16 7.72
C SER A 123 -22.88 0.43 6.36
N ARG A 124 -23.40 1.63 6.13
CA ARG A 124 -23.08 2.43 4.95
C ARG A 124 -21.74 3.12 5.14
N VAL A 125 -20.94 3.14 4.07
CA VAL A 125 -19.62 3.78 4.03
C VAL A 125 -19.42 4.53 2.73
N ARG A 126 -18.47 5.44 2.72
CA ARG A 126 -18.02 6.12 1.50
C ARG A 126 -16.83 5.41 0.91
N LEU A 127 -16.89 5.10 -0.38
CA LEU A 127 -15.79 4.52 -1.14
C LEU A 127 -15.48 5.42 -2.35
N GLY A 128 -14.23 5.83 -2.49
CA GLY A 128 -13.73 6.57 -3.66
C GLY A 128 -13.39 5.62 -4.82
N PRO A 129 -13.10 6.17 -6.02
CA PRO A 129 -12.62 5.36 -7.14
C PRO A 129 -11.20 4.82 -6.89
N PRO A 130 -10.81 3.73 -7.57
CA PRO A 130 -9.44 3.23 -7.56
C PRO A 130 -8.45 4.28 -8.07
N LYS A 131 -7.29 4.40 -7.41
CA LYS A 131 -6.22 5.35 -7.71
C LYS A 131 -4.85 4.73 -7.39
N GLY A 132 -3.78 5.40 -7.86
CA GLY A 132 -2.41 5.01 -7.54
C GLY A 132 -1.71 4.31 -8.71
N ALA A 133 -0.38 4.43 -8.70
CA ALA A 133 0.52 3.85 -9.69
C ALA A 133 1.44 2.76 -9.10
N PHE A 134 1.22 2.39 -7.84
CA PHE A 134 1.96 1.31 -7.18
C PHE A 134 1.40 -0.05 -7.64
N THR A 135 1.77 -0.47 -8.84
CA THR A 135 1.27 -1.68 -9.49
C THR A 135 2.42 -2.52 -10.03
N LEU A 136 2.15 -3.81 -10.31
CA LEU A 136 3.14 -4.66 -10.96
C LEU A 136 3.55 -4.08 -12.31
N VAL A 137 4.85 -4.15 -12.62
CA VAL A 137 5.37 -3.81 -13.94
C VAL A 137 5.00 -4.92 -14.92
N GLY A 138 4.14 -4.61 -15.87
CA GLY A 138 3.70 -5.45 -17.01
C GLY A 138 3.98 -6.95 -16.92
N ASP A 139 4.65 -7.51 -17.94
CA ASP A 139 5.03 -8.93 -18.01
C ASP A 139 6.46 -9.18 -17.48
N ASP A 140 6.89 -8.42 -16.47
CA ASP A 140 8.20 -8.62 -15.85
C ASP A 140 8.33 -10.04 -15.29
N GLN A 141 9.33 -10.78 -15.78
CA GLN A 141 9.62 -12.16 -15.37
C GLN A 141 10.76 -12.25 -14.35
N ARG A 142 11.33 -11.12 -13.95
CA ARG A 142 12.35 -11.07 -12.89
C ARG A 142 11.76 -11.51 -11.56
N THR A 143 12.60 -11.81 -10.62
CA THR A 143 12.15 -12.10 -9.25
C THR A 143 11.47 -10.87 -8.64
N HIS A 144 10.23 -11.01 -8.21
CA HIS A 144 9.50 -9.96 -7.53
C HIS A 144 9.81 -10.03 -6.03
N LEU A 145 10.51 -9.02 -5.53
CA LEU A 145 10.82 -8.88 -4.12
C LEU A 145 9.83 -7.92 -3.46
N PHE A 146 8.96 -8.42 -2.62
CA PHE A 146 8.02 -7.64 -1.83
C PHE A 146 8.54 -7.45 -0.41
N VAL A 147 8.55 -6.21 0.09
CA VAL A 147 8.91 -5.89 1.48
C VAL A 147 7.76 -5.12 2.12
N ALA A 148 7.12 -5.73 3.10
CA ALA A 148 5.95 -5.22 3.79
C ALA A 148 6.17 -5.02 5.28
N THR A 149 5.49 -4.03 5.87
CA THR A 149 5.29 -3.96 7.32
C THR A 149 3.83 -3.79 7.66
N GLY A 150 3.34 -4.64 8.59
CA GLY A 150 1.95 -4.60 9.06
C GLY A 150 0.96 -4.66 7.90
N THR A 151 0.04 -3.69 7.84
CA THR A 151 -0.99 -3.62 6.78
C THR A 151 -0.46 -3.17 5.41
N GLY A 152 0.83 -2.81 5.28
CA GLY A 152 1.50 -2.68 3.99
C GLY A 152 1.53 -3.98 3.17
N LEU A 153 1.11 -5.09 3.76
CA LEU A 153 0.83 -6.34 3.07
C LEU A 153 -0.36 -6.24 2.09
N ALA A 154 -1.31 -5.33 2.31
CA ALA A 154 -2.56 -5.29 1.54
C ALA A 154 -2.37 -5.24 0.01
N PRO A 155 -1.60 -4.30 -0.58
CA PRO A 155 -1.40 -4.28 -2.02
C PRO A 155 -0.73 -5.56 -2.53
N PHE A 156 0.15 -6.16 -1.74
CA PHE A 156 0.85 -7.39 -2.13
C PHE A 156 -0.05 -8.61 -2.18
N LEU A 157 -1.10 -8.70 -1.34
CA LEU A 157 -2.09 -9.78 -1.47
C LEU A 157 -2.79 -9.74 -2.83
N GLY A 158 -3.24 -8.58 -3.27
CA GLY A 158 -3.82 -8.41 -4.61
C GLY A 158 -2.83 -8.75 -5.73
N MET A 159 -1.57 -8.31 -5.59
CA MET A 159 -0.49 -8.61 -6.54
C MET A 159 -0.17 -10.12 -6.57
N LEU A 160 -0.04 -10.77 -5.41
CA LEU A 160 0.24 -12.21 -5.31
C LEU A 160 -0.89 -13.05 -5.92
N ARG A 161 -2.16 -12.70 -5.65
CA ARG A 161 -3.34 -13.33 -6.26
C ARG A 161 -3.32 -13.17 -7.79
N THR A 162 -2.91 -11.99 -8.27
CA THR A 162 -2.75 -11.73 -9.71
C THR A 162 -1.63 -12.56 -10.33
N LEU A 163 -0.47 -12.65 -9.67
CA LEU A 163 0.67 -13.45 -10.13
C LEU A 163 0.35 -14.94 -10.14
N ALA A 164 -0.36 -15.45 -9.14
CA ALA A 164 -0.73 -16.86 -9.02
C ALA A 164 -1.61 -17.36 -10.19
N ARG A 165 -2.27 -16.45 -10.93
CA ARG A 165 -3.05 -16.79 -12.11
C ARG A 165 -2.26 -16.77 -13.44
N ARG A 166 -1.01 -16.28 -13.43
CA ARG A 166 -0.20 -16.29 -14.63
C ARG A 166 0.15 -17.74 -15.01
N PRO A 167 0.15 -18.09 -16.28
CA PRO A 167 0.59 -19.43 -16.72
C PRO A 167 2.02 -19.74 -16.30
N HIS A 168 2.87 -18.70 -16.28
CA HIS A 168 4.27 -18.74 -15.85
C HIS A 168 4.51 -17.63 -14.85
N PRO A 169 4.15 -17.84 -13.56
CA PRO A 169 4.35 -16.81 -12.55
C PRO A 169 5.84 -16.63 -12.27
N PRO A 170 6.33 -15.38 -12.11
CA PRO A 170 7.71 -15.13 -11.75
C PRO A 170 7.99 -15.61 -10.32
N ARG A 171 9.27 -15.91 -10.05
CA ARG A 171 9.70 -16.15 -8.67
C ARG A 171 9.37 -14.95 -7.79
N THR A 172 8.86 -15.20 -6.59
CA THR A 172 8.44 -14.18 -5.66
C THR A 172 9.10 -14.39 -4.30
N VAL A 173 9.57 -13.32 -3.68
CA VAL A 173 10.07 -13.31 -2.31
C VAL A 173 9.30 -12.25 -1.53
N LEU A 174 8.63 -12.63 -0.45
CA LEU A 174 7.88 -11.72 0.40
C LEU A 174 8.53 -11.64 1.80
N VAL A 175 9.13 -10.51 2.11
CA VAL A 175 9.58 -10.16 3.47
C VAL A 175 8.44 -9.41 4.16
N HIS A 176 7.89 -9.98 5.24
CA HIS A 176 6.80 -9.38 5.99
C HIS A 176 7.20 -9.15 7.45
N GLY A 177 7.34 -7.90 7.84
CA GLY A 177 7.70 -7.48 9.19
C GLY A 177 6.51 -7.04 10.02
N ALA A 178 6.49 -7.47 11.28
CA ALA A 178 5.55 -6.98 12.28
C ALA A 178 6.25 -6.73 13.61
N ALA A 179 5.58 -6.05 14.55
CA ALA A 179 6.11 -5.93 15.91
C ALA A 179 5.89 -7.23 16.68
N ARG A 180 4.73 -7.86 16.50
CA ARG A 180 4.30 -9.07 17.18
C ARG A 180 3.89 -10.14 16.19
N THR A 181 3.98 -11.40 16.63
CA THR A 181 3.60 -12.57 15.84
C THR A 181 2.13 -12.50 15.40
N GLU A 182 1.25 -12.06 16.27
CA GLU A 182 -0.19 -11.92 15.99
C GLU A 182 -0.51 -10.94 14.85
N ASP A 183 0.39 -9.98 14.57
CA ASP A 183 0.26 -9.01 13.51
C ASP A 183 0.86 -9.49 12.15
N LEU A 184 1.46 -10.68 12.11
CA LEU A 184 1.85 -11.36 10.88
C LEU A 184 0.61 -12.03 10.25
N VAL A 185 -0.36 -11.20 9.88
CA VAL A 185 -1.67 -11.65 9.38
C VAL A 185 -1.58 -12.27 7.99
N CYS A 186 -2.62 -13.03 7.59
CA CYS A 186 -2.75 -13.67 6.27
C CYS A 186 -1.70 -14.73 5.95
N GLY A 187 -1.00 -15.29 6.95
CA GLY A 187 0.02 -16.32 6.72
C GLY A 187 -0.51 -17.58 6.03
N ASP A 188 -1.69 -18.05 6.42
CA ASP A 188 -2.33 -19.24 5.83
C ASP A 188 -2.74 -18.98 4.36
N GLU A 189 -3.20 -17.79 4.04
CA GLU A 189 -3.51 -17.38 2.67
C GLU A 189 -2.25 -17.36 1.80
N ILE A 190 -1.17 -16.77 2.32
CA ILE A 190 0.13 -16.73 1.65
C ILE A 190 0.66 -18.17 1.41
N ALA A 191 0.55 -19.04 2.42
CA ALA A 191 0.93 -20.44 2.29
C ALA A 191 0.07 -21.18 1.24
N SER A 192 -1.22 -20.88 1.18
CA SER A 192 -2.13 -21.45 0.18
C SER A 192 -1.79 -21.03 -1.24
N LEU A 193 -1.38 -19.78 -1.48
CA LEU A 193 -0.92 -19.30 -2.78
C LEU A 193 0.36 -20.03 -3.22
N ALA A 194 1.30 -20.24 -2.31
CA ALA A 194 2.51 -21.00 -2.58
C ALA A 194 2.19 -22.48 -2.90
N ALA A 195 1.33 -23.13 -2.12
CA ALA A 195 0.89 -24.49 -2.36
C ALA A 195 0.10 -24.63 -3.68
N GLY A 196 -0.59 -23.57 -4.10
CA GLY A 196 -1.29 -23.47 -5.38
C GLY A 196 -0.41 -23.29 -6.60
N GLY A 197 0.93 -23.26 -6.44
CA GLY A 197 1.89 -23.23 -7.55
C GLY A 197 2.57 -21.87 -7.80
N LEU A 198 2.31 -20.84 -6.98
CA LEU A 198 3.09 -19.61 -7.05
C LEU A 198 4.51 -19.90 -6.51
N PRO A 199 5.58 -19.74 -7.31
CA PRO A 199 6.94 -19.99 -6.86
C PRO A 199 7.39 -18.87 -5.91
N MET A 200 7.07 -19.02 -4.62
CA MET A 200 7.33 -17.97 -3.64
C MET A 200 8.05 -18.45 -2.39
N THR A 201 8.81 -17.54 -1.80
CA THR A 201 9.44 -17.67 -0.50
C THR A 201 8.85 -16.63 0.44
N TYR A 202 8.19 -17.06 1.51
CA TYR A 202 7.67 -16.18 2.55
C TYR A 202 8.68 -16.06 3.70
N VAL A 203 9.03 -14.84 4.05
CA VAL A 203 10.03 -14.50 5.09
C VAL A 203 9.40 -13.59 6.14
N PRO A 204 8.62 -14.16 7.08
CA PRO A 204 8.08 -13.39 8.20
C PRO A 204 9.18 -13.06 9.21
N THR A 205 9.10 -11.84 9.80
CA THR A 205 10.04 -11.39 10.83
C THR A 205 9.34 -10.53 11.88
N ILE A 206 9.76 -10.64 13.13
CA ILE A 206 9.24 -9.81 14.22
C ILE A 206 10.32 -8.86 14.76
N SER A 207 9.94 -7.62 15.07
CA SER A 207 10.89 -6.61 15.54
C SER A 207 10.98 -6.47 17.06
N ARG A 208 10.15 -7.20 17.83
CA ARG A 208 10.13 -7.17 19.30
C ARG A 208 10.24 -8.59 19.86
N PRO A 209 11.38 -9.29 19.69
CA PRO A 209 11.51 -10.67 20.12
C PRO A 209 11.32 -10.87 21.64
N ASP A 210 11.66 -9.86 22.44
CA ASP A 210 11.55 -9.91 23.90
C ASP A 210 10.14 -9.61 24.45
N ASP A 211 9.19 -9.21 23.57
CA ASP A 211 7.79 -9.02 23.98
C ASP A 211 7.21 -10.38 24.42
N PRO A 212 6.58 -10.45 25.60
CA PRO A 212 5.97 -11.69 26.09
C PRO A 212 5.02 -12.36 25.10
N ALA A 213 4.31 -11.60 24.27
CA ALA A 213 3.43 -12.10 23.22
C ALA A 213 4.19 -12.86 22.12
N ASN A 214 5.49 -12.65 21.99
CA ASN A 214 6.35 -13.28 20.98
C ASN A 214 7.13 -14.50 21.50
N ARG A 215 6.94 -14.90 22.75
CA ARG A 215 7.74 -15.98 23.38
C ARG A 215 7.73 -17.32 22.61
N ALA A 216 6.64 -17.60 21.90
CA ALA A 216 6.49 -18.81 21.10
C ALA A 216 7.16 -18.71 19.71
N TRP A 217 7.59 -17.51 19.30
CA TRP A 217 8.16 -17.28 17.98
C TRP A 217 9.52 -17.98 17.85
N LYS A 218 9.73 -18.72 16.75
CA LYS A 218 10.99 -19.42 16.42
C LYS A 218 11.54 -18.99 15.05
N GLY A 219 10.84 -18.05 14.39
CA GLY A 219 11.27 -17.54 13.10
C GLY A 219 12.29 -16.41 13.20
N ARG A 220 12.45 -15.66 12.12
CA ARG A 220 13.40 -14.54 12.05
C ARG A 220 13.00 -13.41 12.99
N THR A 221 14.02 -12.74 13.54
CA THR A 221 13.88 -11.56 14.39
C THR A 221 14.61 -10.37 13.76
N GLY A 222 14.07 -9.18 13.98
CA GLY A 222 14.56 -7.92 13.40
C GLY A 222 13.48 -7.22 12.58
N ARG A 223 13.73 -5.96 12.24
CA ARG A 223 12.88 -5.20 11.33
C ARG A 223 13.00 -5.75 9.90
N ALA A 224 11.98 -5.59 9.06
CA ALA A 224 11.97 -6.10 7.69
C ALA A 224 13.20 -5.63 6.89
N GLU A 225 13.53 -4.34 6.97
CA GLU A 225 14.70 -3.76 6.33
C GLU A 225 16.03 -4.30 6.89
N ALA A 226 16.08 -4.63 8.17
CA ALA A 226 17.30 -5.16 8.79
C ALA A 226 17.61 -6.60 8.34
N VAL A 227 16.58 -7.41 8.08
CA VAL A 227 16.76 -8.78 7.59
C VAL A 227 16.96 -8.86 6.09
N LEU A 228 16.65 -7.80 5.34
CA LEU A 228 16.66 -7.76 3.88
C LEU A 228 18.01 -8.18 3.29
N GLY A 229 19.13 -7.65 3.80
CA GLY A 229 20.47 -8.01 3.31
C GLY A 229 20.79 -9.51 3.44
N SER A 230 20.32 -10.16 4.52
CA SER A 230 20.48 -11.61 4.67
C SER A 230 19.58 -12.39 3.70
N VAL A 231 18.37 -11.88 3.41
CA VAL A 231 17.45 -12.48 2.46
C VAL A 231 18.02 -12.42 1.04
N LEU A 232 18.52 -11.25 0.62
CA LEU A 232 19.13 -11.07 -0.71
C LEU A 232 20.27 -12.08 -0.94
N ARG A 233 21.14 -12.29 0.05
CA ARG A 233 22.22 -13.28 -0.04
C ARG A 233 21.73 -14.72 -0.01
N SER A 234 20.86 -15.06 0.96
CA SER A 234 20.41 -16.46 1.14
C SER A 234 19.49 -16.96 0.03
N ALA A 235 18.80 -16.06 -0.64
CA ALA A 235 17.93 -16.38 -1.77
C ALA A 235 18.63 -16.24 -3.13
N GLU A 236 19.93 -15.90 -3.14
CA GLU A 236 20.75 -15.72 -4.34
C GLU A 236 20.07 -14.80 -5.36
N LEU A 237 19.79 -13.56 -4.93
CA LEU A 237 19.05 -12.57 -5.71
C LEU A 237 20.02 -11.52 -6.29
N PRO A 238 20.54 -11.71 -7.52
CA PRO A 238 21.36 -10.71 -8.19
C PRO A 238 20.56 -9.42 -8.43
N PRO A 239 21.19 -8.24 -8.34
CA PRO A 239 20.48 -6.96 -8.39
C PRO A 239 19.71 -6.72 -9.70
N ASP A 240 20.23 -7.13 -10.83
CA ASP A 240 19.66 -7.00 -12.17
C ASP A 240 18.47 -7.97 -12.43
N SER A 241 18.34 -8.99 -11.58
CA SER A 241 17.25 -9.96 -11.65
C SER A 241 16.05 -9.59 -10.77
N LEU A 242 16.05 -8.42 -10.15
CA LEU A 242 15.02 -7.98 -9.20
C LEU A 242 14.09 -6.92 -9.76
N SER A 243 12.81 -7.03 -9.40
CA SER A 243 11.83 -5.96 -9.38
C SER A 243 11.32 -5.85 -7.94
N ALA A 244 11.67 -4.77 -7.25
CA ALA A 244 11.43 -4.63 -5.81
C ALA A 244 10.24 -3.71 -5.53
N TYR A 245 9.37 -4.14 -4.61
CA TYR A 245 8.15 -3.42 -4.21
C TYR A 245 8.14 -3.26 -2.69
N LEU A 246 8.06 -2.02 -2.22
CA LEU A 246 8.16 -1.66 -0.82
C LEU A 246 6.88 -0.99 -0.35
N CYS A 247 6.22 -1.51 0.70
CA CYS A 247 5.00 -0.89 1.21
C CYS A 247 4.88 -0.98 2.73
N GLY A 248 4.47 0.13 3.35
CA GLY A 248 4.22 0.21 4.78
C GLY A 248 4.82 1.43 5.46
N ASN A 249 5.44 1.23 6.62
CA ASN A 249 6.03 2.31 7.42
C ASN A 249 7.09 3.10 6.63
N PRO A 250 7.04 4.46 6.62
CA PRO A 250 7.97 5.29 5.87
C PRO A 250 9.44 5.04 6.18
N GLY A 251 9.78 4.82 7.45
CA GLY A 251 11.15 4.52 7.87
C GLY A 251 11.64 3.17 7.33
N MET A 252 10.79 2.14 7.32
CA MET A 252 11.11 0.85 6.71
C MET A 252 11.34 1.00 5.20
N VAL A 253 10.45 1.71 4.50
CA VAL A 253 10.58 1.91 3.05
C VAL A 253 11.88 2.63 2.72
N ALA A 254 12.21 3.73 3.42
CA ALA A 254 13.46 4.47 3.18
C ALA A 254 14.71 3.61 3.45
N ALA A 255 14.73 2.84 4.53
CA ALA A 255 15.86 1.98 4.85
C ALA A 255 15.99 0.78 3.87
N ALA A 256 14.88 0.22 3.41
CA ALA A 256 14.88 -0.83 2.40
C ALA A 256 15.35 -0.31 1.03
N GLU A 257 14.94 0.89 0.62
CA GLU A 257 15.44 1.56 -0.59
C GLU A 257 16.97 1.68 -0.54
N ILE A 258 17.51 2.21 0.56
CA ILE A 258 18.97 2.35 0.75
C ILE A 258 19.66 0.99 0.64
N ALA A 259 19.12 -0.05 1.28
CA ALA A 259 19.70 -1.39 1.26
C ALA A 259 19.68 -2.00 -0.15
N LEU A 260 18.63 -1.79 -0.94
CA LEU A 260 18.52 -2.28 -2.31
C LEU A 260 19.48 -1.54 -3.25
N LEU A 261 19.57 -0.22 -3.14
CA LEU A 261 20.53 0.59 -3.90
C LEU A 261 21.96 0.16 -3.59
N ALA A 262 22.29 -0.06 -2.31
CA ALA A 262 23.61 -0.57 -1.88
C ALA A 262 23.89 -2.00 -2.38
N HIS A 263 22.82 -2.80 -2.60
CA HIS A 263 22.94 -4.12 -3.23
C HIS A 263 23.17 -4.05 -4.75
N GLY A 264 22.95 -2.87 -5.37
CA GLY A 264 23.11 -2.61 -6.80
C GLY A 264 21.81 -2.66 -7.62
N VAL A 265 20.63 -2.75 -6.97
CA VAL A 265 19.35 -2.66 -7.68
C VAL A 265 19.19 -1.26 -8.27
N ALA A 266 18.81 -1.18 -9.53
CA ALA A 266 18.62 0.12 -10.19
C ALA A 266 17.42 0.88 -9.58
N PRO A 267 17.50 2.22 -9.43
CA PRO A 267 16.39 3.02 -8.87
C PRO A 267 15.06 2.82 -9.60
N ALA A 268 15.09 2.59 -10.91
CA ALA A 268 13.90 2.36 -11.73
C ALA A 268 13.20 1.02 -11.43
N ASP A 269 13.89 0.09 -10.78
CA ASP A 269 13.39 -1.24 -10.40
C ASP A 269 12.94 -1.31 -8.94
N ILE A 270 12.94 -0.17 -8.23
CA ILE A 270 12.46 -0.04 -6.85
C ILE A 270 11.18 0.78 -6.85
N HIS A 271 10.07 0.13 -6.55
CA HIS A 271 8.74 0.72 -6.46
C HIS A 271 8.32 0.85 -4.99
N ALA A 272 7.82 2.01 -4.57
CA ALA A 272 7.53 2.24 -3.16
C ALA A 272 6.21 2.98 -2.91
N GLU A 273 5.45 2.52 -1.91
CA GLU A 273 4.30 3.22 -1.36
C GLU A 273 4.44 3.36 0.16
N ARG A 274 4.36 4.58 0.69
CA ARG A 274 4.55 4.88 2.11
C ARG A 274 3.21 5.14 2.79
N TYR A 275 2.96 4.47 3.92
CA TYR A 275 1.78 4.69 4.74
C TYR A 275 2.07 5.71 5.83
N TRP A 276 1.63 6.94 5.61
CA TRP A 276 1.78 8.04 6.56
C TRP A 276 0.76 7.93 7.69
N THR A 277 1.21 8.13 8.93
CA THR A 277 0.34 8.36 10.09
C THR A 277 0.24 9.86 10.37
N ALA A 278 -0.75 10.29 11.18
CA ALA A 278 -0.86 11.70 11.56
C ALA A 278 0.40 12.22 12.29
N ALA A 279 1.13 11.34 12.98
CA ALA A 279 2.39 11.68 13.64
C ALA A 279 3.53 11.96 12.64
N ASP A 280 3.50 11.36 11.45
CA ASP A 280 4.52 11.54 10.42
C ASP A 280 4.33 12.85 9.63
N THR A 281 3.20 13.55 9.80
CA THR A 281 2.86 14.77 9.05
C THR A 281 3.28 16.05 9.79
N THR A 282 3.78 15.93 11.02
CA THR A 282 4.18 17.06 11.91
C THR A 282 5.70 17.20 12.08
N ALA A 283 6.49 16.50 11.28
CA ALA A 283 7.96 16.60 11.28
C ALA A 283 8.48 17.42 10.11
#